data_6b311b3734840f2d58c291a07fc9ec51
#
_entry.id   6b311b3734840f2d58c291a07fc9ec51
#
_cell.length_a   1.000
_cell.length_b   1.000
_cell.length_c   1.000
_cell.angle_alpha   90.00
_cell.angle_beta   90.00
_cell.angle_gamma   90.00
#
_symmetry.space_group_name_H-M   'P 1'
#
loop_
_entity.id
_entity.type
_entity.pdbx_description
1 polymer ?
#
loop_
_entity_poly.entity_id
_entity_poly.type
_entity_poly.pdbx_seq_one_letter_code
_entity_poly.pdbx_strand_id
1 'polypeptide(L)'
;MRKIDGLKFLQKNFPDLTVDCLFVDKVENLDESQLEKSKLWRVRGGRTIGSELNLPQGTFSDKKELKKFMKEQKQKDRNMEFVIHRVSPEYFSAPFVGTLAVYNKCDRPGIKIELQEVTRELVNSIDKGKRPRDWEASLILDYEFLSKSPKVLKKSSNLNMDFLKYPIVVIHEIGEQIFELYENSDKEAETYTRFNIYDLGQVLLDDHRSKESFMEKYKFVPEPVNMNNYNKKSREDKEVEL
;
A
#
# COMPACT_ATOMS: atom_id res chain seq x y z
N MET A 1 5.88 -11.68 -4.01
CA MET A 1 6.57 -10.98 -2.88
C MET A 1 5.64 -10.90 -1.68
N ARG A 2 6.12 -11.22 -0.49
CA ARG A 2 5.35 -11.22 0.75
C ARG A 2 5.40 -9.85 1.43
N LYS A 3 4.51 -9.64 2.40
CA LYS A 3 4.37 -8.34 3.08
C LYS A 3 5.66 -7.82 3.71
N ILE A 4 6.39 -8.68 4.46
CA ILE A 4 7.65 -8.24 5.11
C ILE A 4 8.70 -7.90 4.07
N ASP A 5 8.83 -8.71 3.02
CA ASP A 5 9.77 -8.47 1.92
C ASP A 5 9.40 -7.19 1.17
N GLY A 6 8.10 -6.95 0.97
CA GLY A 6 7.61 -5.73 0.37
C GLY A 6 7.91 -4.48 1.21
N LEU A 7 7.73 -4.56 2.54
CA LEU A 7 8.09 -3.44 3.43
C LEU A 7 9.60 -3.20 3.49
N LYS A 8 10.42 -4.27 3.48
CA LYS A 8 11.89 -4.15 3.35
C LYS A 8 12.29 -3.50 2.03
N PHE A 9 11.62 -3.87 0.93
CA PHE A 9 11.82 -3.26 -0.38
C PHE A 9 11.49 -1.76 -0.36
N LEU A 10 10.34 -1.38 0.20
CA LEU A 10 9.93 0.01 0.31
C LEU A 10 10.90 0.83 1.17
N GLN A 11 11.27 0.32 2.34
CA GLN A 11 12.19 1.03 3.25
C GLN A 11 13.59 1.20 2.65
N LYS A 12 14.04 0.25 1.82
CA LYS A 12 15.32 0.33 1.13
C LYS A 12 15.30 1.37 0.00
N ASN A 13 14.24 1.41 -0.79
CA ASN A 13 14.20 2.19 -2.03
C ASN A 13 13.50 3.55 -1.85
N PHE A 14 12.58 3.66 -0.86
CA PHE A 14 11.78 4.85 -0.57
C PHE A 14 11.75 5.15 0.94
N PRO A 15 12.91 5.34 1.59
CA PRO A 15 12.99 5.47 3.06
C PRO A 15 12.17 6.64 3.61
N ASP A 16 12.15 7.78 2.92
CA ASP A 16 11.44 8.99 3.35
C ASP A 16 9.93 8.91 3.15
N LEU A 17 9.48 7.95 2.34
CA LEU A 17 8.06 7.74 2.01
C LEU A 17 7.50 6.46 2.66
N THR A 18 8.28 5.79 3.49
CA THR A 18 7.87 4.55 4.16
C THR A 18 7.94 4.73 5.66
N VAL A 19 6.96 4.18 6.37
CA VAL A 19 7.00 4.16 7.85
C VAL A 19 8.27 3.46 8.31
N ASP A 20 9.02 4.09 9.20
CA ASP A 20 10.20 3.48 9.82
C ASP A 20 9.80 2.17 10.52
N CYS A 21 10.34 1.07 10.03
CA CYS A 21 10.00 -0.29 10.44
C CYS A 21 11.21 -1.02 11.02
N LEU A 22 11.00 -1.68 12.14
CA LEU A 22 11.94 -2.66 12.69
C LEU A 22 11.47 -4.06 12.30
N PHE A 23 12.36 -4.83 11.67
CA PHE A 23 12.09 -6.22 11.28
C PHE A 23 12.71 -7.16 12.31
N VAL A 24 11.90 -8.04 12.89
CA VAL A 24 12.31 -8.92 13.98
C VAL A 24 11.97 -10.36 13.62
N ASP A 25 12.97 -11.15 13.33
CA ASP A 25 12.88 -12.60 13.09
C ASP A 25 12.91 -13.40 14.41
N LYS A 26 13.73 -12.94 15.36
CA LYS A 26 13.88 -13.51 16.71
C LYS A 26 13.67 -12.42 17.74
N VAL A 27 12.80 -12.68 18.71
CA VAL A 27 12.43 -11.68 19.73
C VAL A 27 13.64 -11.26 20.58
N GLU A 28 14.61 -12.15 20.72
CA GLU A 28 15.87 -11.91 21.42
C GLU A 28 16.76 -10.88 20.73
N ASN A 29 16.63 -10.75 19.41
CA ASN A 29 17.38 -9.81 18.58
C ASN A 29 16.79 -8.39 18.57
N LEU A 30 15.66 -8.17 19.26
CA LEU A 30 15.03 -6.87 19.32
C LEU A 30 15.91 -5.87 20.09
N ASP A 31 16.44 -4.90 19.37
CA ASP A 31 17.14 -3.77 19.96
C ASP A 31 16.14 -2.79 20.59
N GLU A 32 16.08 -2.80 21.93
CA GLU A 32 15.16 -1.95 22.68
C GLU A 32 15.47 -0.47 22.57
N SER A 33 16.72 -0.08 22.25
CA SER A 33 17.08 1.32 22.06
C SER A 33 16.33 1.96 20.89
N GLN A 34 16.02 1.16 19.87
CA GLN A 34 15.24 1.61 18.73
C GLN A 34 13.76 1.85 19.07
N LEU A 35 13.28 1.26 20.17
CA LEU A 35 11.92 1.49 20.68
C LEU A 35 11.80 2.77 21.54
N GLU A 36 12.88 3.43 21.87
CA GLU A 36 12.86 4.63 22.74
C GLU A 36 12.30 5.88 22.05
N LYS A 37 12.27 5.87 20.72
CA LYS A 37 11.85 7.01 19.89
C LYS A 37 10.34 7.23 19.86
N SER A 38 9.53 6.39 20.49
CA SER A 38 8.07 6.50 20.43
C SER A 38 7.40 6.06 21.73
N LYS A 39 6.19 6.58 21.97
CA LYS A 39 5.33 6.17 23.11
C LYS A 39 4.40 5.01 22.73
N LEU A 40 4.23 4.71 21.44
CA LEU A 40 3.29 3.71 20.97
C LEU A 40 3.85 2.99 19.74
N TRP A 41 3.79 1.65 19.76
CA TRP A 41 4.25 0.79 18.67
C TRP A 41 3.15 -0.16 18.22
N ARG A 42 3.05 -0.32 16.93
CA ARG A 42 2.21 -1.35 16.31
C ARG A 42 3.09 -2.50 15.84
N VAL A 43 2.78 -3.71 16.33
CA VAL A 43 3.40 -4.95 15.90
C VAL A 43 2.48 -5.64 14.91
N ARG A 44 3.02 -6.08 13.79
CA ARG A 44 2.31 -6.90 12.81
C ARG A 44 3.12 -8.17 12.53
N GLY A 45 2.46 -9.32 12.58
CA GLY A 45 3.04 -10.57 12.15
C GLY A 45 3.18 -10.64 10.64
N GLY A 46 4.18 -11.39 10.18
CA GLY A 46 4.34 -11.89 8.83
C GLY A 46 4.79 -13.34 8.90
N ARG A 47 4.73 -14.07 7.81
CA ARG A 47 5.22 -15.46 7.71
C ARG A 47 6.22 -15.59 6.59
N THR A 48 7.28 -16.35 6.83
CA THR A 48 8.23 -16.74 5.77
C THR A 48 7.64 -17.82 4.86
N ILE A 49 6.75 -18.65 5.39
CA ILE A 49 6.11 -19.77 4.69
C ILE A 49 4.62 -19.82 5.09
N GLY A 50 3.72 -20.14 4.16
CA GLY A 50 2.30 -20.31 4.41
C GLY A 50 1.47 -19.05 4.12
N SER A 51 0.19 -19.07 4.50
CA SER A 51 -0.73 -17.95 4.26
C SER A 51 -0.43 -16.74 5.14
N GLU A 52 -0.58 -15.55 4.58
CA GLU A 52 -0.48 -14.27 5.27
C GLU A 52 -1.84 -13.73 5.75
N LEU A 53 -2.88 -14.56 5.75
CA LEU A 53 -4.20 -14.18 6.26
C LEU A 53 -4.25 -14.28 7.79
N ASN A 54 -5.02 -13.38 8.40
CA ASN A 54 -5.30 -13.36 9.84
C ASN A 54 -4.05 -13.38 10.73
N LEU A 55 -2.99 -12.72 10.26
CA LEU A 55 -1.76 -12.61 11.04
C LEU A 55 -1.98 -11.74 12.28
N PRO A 56 -1.34 -12.11 13.42
CA PRO A 56 -1.50 -11.39 14.66
C PRO A 56 -0.99 -9.95 14.54
N GLN A 57 -1.69 -9.05 15.19
CA GLN A 57 -1.29 -7.65 15.31
C GLN A 57 -1.69 -7.11 16.68
N GLY A 58 -0.97 -6.12 17.16
CA GLY A 58 -1.26 -5.45 18.42
C GLY A 58 -0.60 -4.08 18.46
N THR A 59 -1.11 -3.21 19.34
CA THR A 59 -0.54 -1.89 19.61
C THR A 59 -0.17 -1.81 21.08
N PHE A 60 1.04 -1.37 21.38
CA PHE A 60 1.64 -1.44 22.72
C PHE A 60 2.30 -0.12 23.08
N SER A 61 2.12 0.29 24.33
CA SER A 61 2.87 1.39 24.97
C SER A 61 3.96 0.88 25.92
N ASP A 62 3.89 -0.40 26.29
CA ASP A 62 4.86 -1.05 27.14
C ASP A 62 5.72 -2.07 26.37
N LYS A 63 7.04 -1.97 26.52
CA LYS A 63 8.01 -2.81 25.84
C LYS A 63 7.94 -4.28 26.30
N LYS A 64 7.62 -4.53 27.57
CA LYS A 64 7.51 -5.90 28.10
C LYS A 64 6.30 -6.61 27.54
N GLU A 65 5.16 -5.91 27.46
CA GLU A 65 3.94 -6.44 26.84
C GLU A 65 4.14 -6.71 25.35
N LEU A 66 4.81 -5.81 24.62
CA LEU A 66 5.18 -5.98 23.23
C LEU A 66 6.02 -7.26 23.03
N LYS A 67 7.08 -7.44 23.84
CA LYS A 67 7.93 -8.63 23.78
C LYS A 67 7.18 -9.90 24.15
N LYS A 68 6.33 -9.83 25.18
CA LYS A 68 5.49 -10.96 25.60
C LYS A 68 4.56 -11.39 24.45
N PHE A 69 3.87 -10.46 23.84
CA PHE A 69 3.02 -10.72 22.67
C PHE A 69 3.80 -11.43 21.55
N MET A 70 4.96 -10.91 21.16
CA MET A 70 5.77 -11.51 20.10
C MET A 70 6.22 -12.93 20.45
N LYS A 71 6.66 -13.18 21.70
CA LYS A 71 7.06 -14.51 22.18
C LYS A 71 5.90 -15.50 22.12
N GLU A 72 4.72 -15.11 22.58
CA GLU A 72 3.51 -15.96 22.54
C GLU A 72 3.11 -16.32 21.11
N GLN A 73 3.19 -15.34 20.18
CA GLN A 73 2.87 -15.62 18.78
C GLN A 73 3.94 -16.50 18.12
N LYS A 74 5.21 -16.31 18.43
CA LYS A 74 6.31 -17.17 17.94
C LYS A 74 6.23 -18.60 18.45
N GLN A 75 5.73 -18.81 19.67
CA GLN A 75 5.47 -20.16 20.22
C GLN A 75 4.35 -20.87 19.44
N LYS A 76 3.31 -20.15 19.01
CA LYS A 76 2.21 -20.70 18.21
C LYS A 76 2.62 -20.98 16.76
N ASP A 77 3.52 -20.19 16.21
CA ASP A 77 4.01 -20.32 14.84
C ASP A 77 5.48 -19.93 14.74
N ARG A 78 6.35 -20.93 14.61
CA ARG A 78 7.81 -20.73 14.54
C ARG A 78 8.27 -19.98 13.29
N ASN A 79 7.45 -19.97 12.23
CA ASN A 79 7.74 -19.26 10.99
C ASN A 79 7.30 -17.78 11.02
N MET A 80 6.78 -17.32 12.18
CA MET A 80 6.36 -15.95 12.36
C MET A 80 7.57 -15.01 12.42
N GLU A 81 7.53 -13.96 11.65
CA GLU A 81 8.38 -12.77 11.76
C GLU A 81 7.51 -11.57 12.16
N PHE A 82 8.14 -10.52 12.64
CA PHE A 82 7.42 -9.33 13.07
C PHE A 82 7.95 -8.07 12.41
N VAL A 83 7.03 -7.16 12.12
CA VAL A 83 7.32 -5.79 11.79
C VAL A 83 6.78 -4.93 12.91
N ILE A 84 7.64 -4.09 13.47
CA ILE A 84 7.27 -3.11 14.48
C ILE A 84 7.42 -1.74 13.84
N HIS A 85 6.38 -0.93 13.88
CA HIS A 85 6.46 0.45 13.45
C HIS A 85 5.88 1.40 14.51
N ARG A 86 6.42 2.59 14.53
CA ARG A 86 5.96 3.68 15.39
C ARG A 86 4.55 4.09 14.98
N VAL A 87 3.69 4.31 15.96
CA VAL A 87 2.37 4.89 15.74
C VAL A 87 2.46 6.37 16.05
N SER A 88 2.27 7.20 15.04
CA SER A 88 2.10 8.63 15.21
C SER A 88 0.61 8.99 15.15
N PRO A 89 0.11 9.91 15.99
CA PRO A 89 -1.27 10.40 15.90
C PRO A 89 -1.64 10.90 14.50
N GLU A 90 -0.68 11.45 13.78
CA GLU A 90 -0.83 11.95 12.41
C GLU A 90 -1.25 10.86 11.42
N TYR A 91 -0.93 9.57 11.71
CA TYR A 91 -1.29 8.44 10.86
C TYR A 91 -2.76 8.00 10.98
N PHE A 92 -3.55 8.62 11.85
CA PHE A 92 -4.97 8.27 12.01
C PHE A 92 -5.93 9.09 11.12
N SER A 93 -5.44 10.09 10.42
CA SER A 93 -6.26 11.02 9.63
C SER A 93 -5.87 11.12 8.16
N ALA A 94 -5.55 10.00 7.51
CA ALA A 94 -5.35 10.02 6.07
C ALA A 94 -6.69 10.24 5.36
N PRO A 95 -6.92 11.37 4.68
CA PRO A 95 -8.16 11.61 3.93
C PRO A 95 -8.29 10.71 2.70
N PHE A 96 -7.17 10.18 2.19
CA PHE A 96 -7.17 9.27 1.04
C PHE A 96 -6.29 8.06 1.28
N VAL A 97 -6.75 6.93 0.78
CA VAL A 97 -5.98 5.69 0.66
C VAL A 97 -5.99 5.23 -0.79
N GLY A 98 -4.93 4.58 -1.23
CA GLY A 98 -4.88 4.14 -2.62
C GLY A 98 -4.02 2.92 -2.86
N THR A 99 -4.03 2.52 -4.13
CA THR A 99 -3.22 1.44 -4.67
C THR A 99 -2.53 1.93 -5.93
N LEU A 100 -1.23 1.79 -5.97
CA LEU A 100 -0.39 1.95 -7.14
C LEU A 100 -0.10 0.55 -7.68
N ALA A 101 -0.57 0.26 -8.87
CA ALA A 101 -0.25 -0.95 -9.61
C ALA A 101 0.77 -0.63 -10.69
N VAL A 102 1.82 -1.43 -10.80
CA VAL A 102 2.86 -1.31 -11.83
C VAL A 102 2.88 -2.59 -12.65
N TYR A 103 2.78 -2.46 -13.97
CA TYR A 103 2.69 -3.55 -14.93
C TYR A 103 3.92 -3.54 -15.84
N ASN A 104 4.84 -4.50 -15.67
CA ASN A 104 6.11 -4.52 -16.40
C ASN A 104 6.09 -5.44 -17.62
N LYS A 105 5.40 -6.58 -17.54
CA LYS A 105 5.45 -7.66 -18.53
C LYS A 105 4.05 -7.95 -19.10
N CYS A 106 3.38 -6.92 -19.57
CA CYS A 106 2.10 -7.06 -20.28
C CYS A 106 2.18 -6.35 -21.64
N ASP A 107 1.17 -6.54 -22.48
CA ASP A 107 1.08 -5.88 -23.80
C ASP A 107 1.07 -4.34 -23.70
N ARG A 108 0.81 -3.80 -22.51
CA ARG A 108 0.78 -2.38 -22.21
C ARG A 108 1.45 -2.11 -20.87
N PRO A 109 2.78 -1.99 -20.85
CA PRO A 109 3.50 -1.60 -19.65
C PRO A 109 3.05 -0.21 -19.17
N GLY A 110 2.84 -0.08 -17.87
CA GLY A 110 2.35 1.19 -17.33
C GLY A 110 2.07 1.13 -15.84
N ILE A 111 1.42 2.19 -15.38
CA ILE A 111 1.08 2.43 -13.99
C ILE A 111 -0.41 2.71 -13.90
N LYS A 112 -1.08 2.14 -12.89
CA LYS A 112 -2.44 2.49 -12.54
C LYS A 112 -2.51 2.97 -11.10
N ILE A 113 -3.10 4.14 -10.89
CA ILE A 113 -3.32 4.72 -9.58
C ILE A 113 -4.81 4.68 -9.28
N GLU A 114 -5.20 4.00 -8.22
CA GLU A 114 -6.55 4.02 -7.70
C GLU A 114 -6.58 4.70 -6.33
N LEU A 115 -7.40 5.73 -6.18
CA LEU A 115 -7.58 6.51 -4.97
C LEU A 115 -9.00 6.38 -4.45
N GLN A 116 -9.13 6.26 -3.13
CA GLN A 116 -10.40 6.30 -2.43
C GLN A 116 -10.34 7.34 -1.31
N GLU A 117 -11.36 8.17 -1.23
CA GLU A 117 -11.57 9.05 -0.10
C GLU A 117 -11.98 8.25 1.14
N VAL A 118 -11.35 8.54 2.29
CA VAL A 118 -11.63 7.85 3.55
C VAL A 118 -12.81 8.54 4.23
N THR A 119 -13.97 7.91 4.19
CA THR A 119 -15.15 8.36 4.91
C THR A 119 -15.25 7.70 6.28
N ARG A 120 -16.03 8.28 7.21
CA ARG A 120 -16.34 7.65 8.51
C ARG A 120 -16.96 6.26 8.34
N GLU A 121 -17.75 6.07 7.32
CA GLU A 121 -18.38 4.78 7.00
C GLU A 121 -17.37 3.72 6.58
N LEU A 122 -16.37 4.12 5.79
CA LEU A 122 -15.26 3.25 5.39
C LEU A 122 -14.47 2.80 6.62
N VAL A 123 -14.08 3.73 7.51
CA VAL A 123 -13.36 3.42 8.76
C VAL A 123 -14.18 2.45 9.62
N ASN A 124 -15.44 2.74 9.83
CA ASN A 124 -16.34 1.88 10.61
C ASN A 124 -16.56 0.49 9.99
N SER A 125 -16.50 0.37 8.66
CA SER A 125 -16.62 -0.92 7.97
C SER A 125 -15.35 -1.76 8.10
N ILE A 126 -14.19 -1.12 8.07
CA ILE A 126 -12.88 -1.76 8.25
C ILE A 126 -12.74 -2.28 9.69
N ASP A 127 -13.11 -1.48 10.69
CA ASP A 127 -13.05 -1.85 12.11
C ASP A 127 -13.98 -3.02 12.44
N LYS A 128 -15.11 -3.16 11.74
CA LYS A 128 -16.04 -4.30 11.89
C LYS A 128 -15.65 -5.53 11.08
N GLY A 129 -14.48 -5.54 10.42
CA GLY A 129 -14.04 -6.62 9.55
C GLY A 129 -14.92 -6.79 8.30
N LYS A 130 -15.85 -5.88 8.08
CA LYS A 130 -16.66 -5.84 6.86
C LYS A 130 -15.86 -5.07 5.82
N ARG A 131 -15.41 -5.79 4.80
CA ARG A 131 -14.86 -5.11 3.60
C ARG A 131 -16.00 -4.36 2.93
N PRO A 132 -15.79 -3.11 2.50
CA PRO A 132 -16.70 -2.50 1.55
C PRO A 132 -16.78 -3.46 0.35
N ARG A 133 -17.97 -3.98 0.06
CA ARG A 133 -18.19 -4.87 -1.10
C ARG A 133 -17.85 -4.15 -2.40
N ASP A 134 -17.93 -2.83 -2.37
CA ASP A 134 -17.69 -1.96 -3.50
C ASP A 134 -16.57 -0.99 -3.11
N TRP A 135 -15.34 -1.36 -3.42
CA TRP A 135 -14.21 -0.42 -3.43
C TRP A 135 -14.47 0.55 -4.57
N GLU A 136 -15.30 1.55 -4.33
CA GLU A 136 -15.49 2.63 -5.28
C GLU A 136 -14.30 3.58 -5.20
N ALA A 137 -13.37 3.43 -6.13
CA ALA A 137 -12.34 4.42 -6.28
C ALA A 137 -12.98 5.78 -6.59
N SER A 138 -12.54 6.83 -5.88
CA SER A 138 -12.93 8.21 -6.14
C SER A 138 -12.18 8.78 -7.34
N LEU A 139 -10.99 8.25 -7.61
CA LEU A 139 -10.15 8.59 -8.77
C LEU A 139 -9.46 7.34 -9.28
N ILE A 140 -9.44 7.16 -10.60
CA ILE A 140 -8.64 6.15 -11.29
C ILE A 140 -7.87 6.84 -12.40
N LEU A 141 -6.54 6.73 -12.35
CA LEU A 141 -5.61 7.22 -13.36
C LEU A 141 -4.86 6.05 -13.97
N ASP A 142 -4.70 6.08 -15.28
CA ASP A 142 -3.95 5.11 -16.05
C ASP A 142 -2.84 5.83 -16.83
N TYR A 143 -1.61 5.37 -16.62
CA TYR A 143 -0.41 5.89 -17.29
C TYR A 143 0.21 4.77 -18.11
N GLU A 144 0.02 4.83 -19.41
CA GLU A 144 0.73 3.96 -20.35
C GLU A 144 2.10 4.62 -20.64
N PHE A 145 3.22 3.91 -20.47
CA PHE A 145 4.58 4.48 -20.66
C PHE A 145 4.85 5.00 -22.07
N LEU A 146 4.09 4.52 -23.05
CA LEU A 146 4.13 5.04 -24.42
C LEU A 146 3.28 6.32 -24.61
N SER A 147 2.45 6.68 -23.64
CA SER A 147 1.57 7.86 -23.65
C SER A 147 2.14 8.95 -22.76
N LYS A 148 2.27 10.17 -23.27
CA LYS A 148 2.83 11.30 -22.52
C LYS A 148 1.88 11.90 -21.48
N SER A 149 0.64 11.43 -21.39
CA SER A 149 -0.37 12.01 -20.50
C SER A 149 -1.18 10.91 -19.80
N PRO A 150 -1.52 11.11 -18.51
CA PRO A 150 -2.40 10.20 -17.79
C PRO A 150 -3.80 10.24 -18.38
N LYS A 151 -4.44 9.06 -18.42
CA LYS A 151 -5.86 8.96 -18.74
C LYS A 151 -6.65 8.91 -17.45
N VAL A 152 -7.57 9.85 -17.26
CA VAL A 152 -8.52 9.82 -16.16
C VAL A 152 -9.64 8.86 -16.53
N LEU A 153 -9.68 7.69 -15.87
CA LEU A 153 -10.69 6.67 -16.14
C LEU A 153 -11.95 6.85 -15.28
N LYS A 154 -11.78 7.40 -14.07
CA LYS A 154 -12.86 7.72 -13.14
C LYS A 154 -12.45 8.91 -12.29
N LYS A 155 -13.41 9.82 -12.04
CA LYS A 155 -13.25 10.95 -11.13
C LYS A 155 -14.59 11.27 -10.48
N SER A 156 -14.65 11.29 -9.16
CA SER A 156 -15.81 11.77 -8.41
C SER A 156 -15.92 13.30 -8.50
N SER A 157 -17.14 13.82 -8.65
CA SER A 157 -17.42 15.25 -8.87
C SER A 157 -16.90 16.16 -7.73
N ASN A 158 -16.83 15.65 -6.51
CA ASN A 158 -16.46 16.43 -5.32
C ASN A 158 -14.98 16.31 -4.95
N LEU A 159 -14.17 15.66 -5.79
CA LEU A 159 -12.77 15.43 -5.49
C LEU A 159 -11.95 16.74 -5.61
N ASN A 160 -11.23 17.08 -4.54
CA ASN A 160 -10.33 18.24 -4.53
C ASN A 160 -9.03 17.90 -5.28
N MET A 161 -9.01 18.21 -6.59
CA MET A 161 -7.85 17.92 -7.45
C MET A 161 -6.65 18.81 -7.13
N ASP A 162 -6.85 20.04 -6.67
CA ASP A 162 -5.74 20.93 -6.31
C ASP A 162 -4.94 20.36 -5.14
N PHE A 163 -5.64 19.74 -4.17
CA PHE A 163 -4.99 19.01 -3.08
C PHE A 163 -4.25 17.78 -3.58
N LEU A 164 -4.82 17.04 -4.54
CA LEU A 164 -4.28 15.76 -5.00
C LEU A 164 -3.16 15.89 -6.02
N LYS A 165 -2.99 17.06 -6.66
CA LYS A 165 -2.02 17.26 -7.74
C LYS A 165 -0.60 16.85 -7.34
N TYR A 166 -0.09 17.36 -6.24
CA TYR A 166 1.26 17.03 -5.77
C TYR A 166 1.40 15.55 -5.33
N PRO A 167 0.51 15.00 -4.48
CA PRO A 167 0.53 13.58 -4.14
C PRO A 167 0.50 12.64 -5.37
N ILE A 168 -0.28 12.94 -6.38
CA ILE A 168 -0.37 12.13 -7.61
C ILE A 168 0.97 12.12 -8.35
N VAL A 169 1.63 13.26 -8.48
CA VAL A 169 2.97 13.34 -9.09
C VAL A 169 3.96 12.47 -8.33
N VAL A 170 4.01 12.58 -7.00
CA VAL A 170 4.89 11.76 -6.16
C VAL A 170 4.60 10.26 -6.34
N ILE A 171 3.32 9.86 -6.36
CA ILE A 171 2.94 8.45 -6.54
C ILE A 171 3.31 7.96 -7.94
N HIS A 172 3.17 8.79 -8.95
CA HIS A 172 3.58 8.49 -10.32
C HIS A 172 5.09 8.23 -10.40
N GLU A 173 5.91 9.14 -9.84
CA GLU A 173 7.38 9.00 -9.80
C GLU A 173 7.82 7.72 -9.07
N ILE A 174 7.13 7.36 -7.97
CA ILE A 174 7.34 6.09 -7.28
C ILE A 174 7.05 4.92 -8.23
N GLY A 175 5.97 5.01 -8.99
CA GLY A 175 5.60 3.98 -9.96
C GLY A 175 6.63 3.80 -11.06
N GLU A 176 7.16 4.89 -11.61
CA GLU A 176 8.25 4.85 -12.61
C GLU A 176 9.51 4.21 -12.02
N GLN A 177 9.92 4.59 -10.82
CA GLN A 177 11.07 3.98 -10.16
C GLN A 177 10.86 2.48 -9.87
N ILE A 178 9.66 2.08 -9.44
CA ILE A 178 9.32 0.67 -9.27
C ILE A 178 9.40 -0.06 -10.62
N PHE A 179 8.87 0.53 -11.68
CA PHE A 179 8.94 -0.04 -13.01
C PHE A 179 10.40 -0.29 -13.44
N GLU A 180 11.26 0.69 -13.33
CA GLU A 180 12.69 0.59 -13.66
C GLU A 180 13.40 -0.49 -12.84
N LEU A 181 13.10 -0.60 -11.53
CA LEU A 181 13.68 -1.61 -10.65
C LEU A 181 13.29 -3.04 -11.05
N TYR A 182 12.13 -3.23 -11.68
CA TYR A 182 11.63 -4.54 -12.09
C TYR A 182 11.76 -4.80 -13.60
N GLU A 183 12.02 -3.80 -14.43
CA GLU A 183 12.14 -3.96 -15.89
C GLU A 183 13.18 -5.00 -16.27
N ASN A 184 14.32 -5.00 -15.58
CA ASN A 184 15.43 -5.91 -15.78
C ASN A 184 15.38 -7.14 -14.85
N SER A 185 14.28 -7.33 -14.12
CA SER A 185 14.10 -8.43 -13.18
C SER A 185 13.22 -9.52 -13.76
N ASP A 186 13.64 -10.78 -13.64
CA ASP A 186 12.78 -11.91 -14.00
C ASP A 186 11.66 -12.20 -13.00
N LYS A 187 11.61 -11.45 -11.89
CA LYS A 187 10.87 -11.89 -10.70
C LYS A 187 9.40 -11.46 -10.63
N GLU A 188 9.04 -10.27 -11.08
CA GLU A 188 7.69 -9.77 -10.81
C GLU A 188 7.14 -9.00 -12.00
N ALA A 189 6.16 -9.59 -12.71
CA ALA A 189 5.52 -8.94 -13.85
C ALA A 189 4.56 -7.82 -13.43
N GLU A 190 3.97 -7.94 -12.25
CA GLU A 190 3.00 -7.00 -11.70
C GLU A 190 3.22 -6.83 -10.20
N THR A 191 3.29 -5.59 -9.75
CA THR A 191 3.42 -5.26 -8.32
C THR A 191 2.38 -4.24 -7.90
N TYR A 192 2.01 -4.29 -6.62
CA TYR A 192 0.95 -3.47 -6.04
C TYR A 192 1.44 -2.84 -4.74
N THR A 193 1.45 -1.52 -4.71
CA THR A 193 1.87 -0.72 -3.56
C THR A 193 0.67 -0.01 -2.97
N ARG A 194 0.43 -0.19 -1.68
CA ARG A 194 -0.58 0.57 -0.94
C ARG A 194 0.05 1.84 -0.40
N PHE A 195 -0.69 2.92 -0.48
CA PHE A 195 -0.29 4.21 0.05
C PHE A 195 -1.44 4.94 0.74
N ASN A 196 -1.07 5.90 1.58
CA ASN A 196 -1.97 6.83 2.23
C ASN A 196 -1.54 8.26 1.88
N ILE A 197 -2.50 9.17 1.74
CA ILE A 197 -2.26 10.61 1.58
C ILE A 197 -2.83 11.29 2.82
N TYR A 198 -2.00 12.05 3.53
CA TYR A 198 -2.35 12.76 4.76
C TYR A 198 -2.76 14.20 4.51
N ASP A 199 -3.30 14.88 5.51
CA ASP A 199 -3.90 16.22 5.42
C ASP A 199 -3.00 17.30 4.78
N LEU A 200 -1.68 17.15 4.88
CA LEU A 200 -0.71 18.06 4.24
C LEU A 200 -0.24 17.58 2.85
N GLY A 201 -0.94 16.63 2.24
CA GLY A 201 -0.54 16.06 0.95
C GLY A 201 0.64 15.09 1.04
N GLN A 202 1.05 14.71 2.24
CA GLN A 202 2.15 13.78 2.47
C GLN A 202 1.76 12.37 2.06
N VAL A 203 2.56 11.72 1.22
CA VAL A 203 2.37 10.34 0.78
C VAL A 203 3.16 9.39 1.68
N LEU A 204 2.53 8.32 2.12
CA LEU A 204 3.19 7.26 2.89
C LEU A 204 2.83 5.88 2.34
N LEU A 205 3.86 5.08 2.06
CA LEU A 205 3.74 3.71 1.55
C LEU A 205 3.64 2.73 2.73
N ASP A 206 2.65 1.84 2.71
CA ASP A 206 2.37 0.95 3.85
C ASP A 206 2.33 -0.55 3.52
N ASP A 207 2.34 -0.91 2.25
CA ASP A 207 2.37 -2.32 1.79
C ASP A 207 2.88 -2.40 0.35
N HIS A 208 3.64 -3.44 0.00
CA HIS A 208 4.10 -3.71 -1.37
C HIS A 208 4.11 -5.22 -1.59
N ARG A 209 3.49 -5.68 -2.69
CA ARG A 209 3.24 -7.11 -2.92
C ARG A 209 3.29 -7.49 -4.40
N SER A 210 3.57 -8.78 -4.67
CA SER A 210 3.23 -9.38 -5.96
C SER A 210 1.71 -9.52 -6.13
N LYS A 211 1.28 -9.77 -7.34
CA LYS A 211 -0.15 -10.00 -7.69
C LYS A 211 -0.79 -11.07 -6.82
N GLU A 212 -0.13 -12.22 -6.68
CA GLU A 212 -0.66 -13.38 -5.93
C GLU A 212 -0.87 -13.02 -4.45
N SER A 213 0.14 -12.40 -3.83
CA SER A 213 0.07 -12.01 -2.43
C SER A 213 -0.95 -10.89 -2.20
N PHE A 214 -1.09 -9.96 -3.15
CA PHE A 214 -2.09 -8.90 -3.09
C PHE A 214 -3.51 -9.49 -3.23
N MET A 215 -3.72 -10.38 -4.21
CA MET A 215 -5.00 -11.08 -4.42
C MET A 215 -5.39 -11.93 -3.21
N GLU A 216 -4.43 -12.66 -2.61
CA GLU A 216 -4.69 -13.44 -1.39
C GLU A 216 -5.27 -12.56 -0.27
N LYS A 217 -4.69 -11.38 -0.06
CA LYS A 217 -5.08 -10.48 1.03
C LYS A 217 -6.34 -9.68 0.73
N TYR A 218 -6.40 -9.02 -0.43
CA TYR A 218 -7.44 -8.03 -0.74
C TYR A 218 -8.60 -8.61 -1.54
N LYS A 219 -8.44 -9.82 -2.11
CA LYS A 219 -9.42 -10.52 -2.95
C LYS A 219 -9.78 -9.82 -4.26
N PHE A 220 -9.00 -8.84 -4.65
CA PHE A 220 -9.06 -8.18 -5.96
C PHE A 220 -7.67 -7.66 -6.33
N VAL A 221 -7.47 -7.37 -7.59
CA VAL A 221 -6.32 -6.60 -8.12
C VAL A 221 -6.84 -5.55 -9.07
N PRO A 222 -6.28 -4.33 -9.07
CA PRO A 222 -6.50 -3.38 -10.16
C PRO A 222 -5.96 -4.00 -11.45
N GLU A 223 -6.83 -4.29 -12.42
CA GLU A 223 -6.41 -4.85 -13.69
C GLU A 223 -5.97 -3.76 -14.67
N PRO A 224 -5.03 -4.05 -15.61
CA PRO A 224 -4.74 -3.16 -16.71
C PRO A 224 -6.02 -2.84 -17.48
N VAL A 225 -6.16 -1.59 -17.91
CA VAL A 225 -7.37 -1.20 -18.63
C VAL A 225 -7.41 -1.89 -19.99
N ASN A 226 -8.41 -2.72 -20.21
CA ASN A 226 -8.70 -3.27 -21.52
C ASN A 226 -9.41 -2.20 -22.37
N MET A 227 -8.64 -1.49 -23.20
CA MET A 227 -9.14 -0.41 -24.07
C MET A 227 -10.25 -0.84 -25.04
N ASN A 228 -10.40 -2.13 -25.34
CA ASN A 228 -11.48 -2.61 -26.19
C ASN A 228 -12.86 -2.46 -25.54
N ASN A 229 -12.92 -2.51 -24.21
CA ASN A 229 -14.16 -2.26 -23.46
C ASN A 229 -14.41 -0.76 -23.22
N TYR A 230 -13.38 0.07 -23.31
CA TYR A 230 -13.45 1.50 -23.00
C TYR A 230 -14.01 2.31 -24.17
N ASN A 231 -13.62 1.99 -25.42
CA ASN A 231 -14.08 2.67 -26.61
C ASN A 231 -15.60 2.58 -26.85
N LYS A 232 -16.30 1.72 -26.12
CA LYS A 232 -17.76 1.60 -26.16
C LYS A 232 -18.50 2.54 -25.18
N LYS A 233 -17.83 3.02 -24.11
CA LYS A 233 -18.49 3.86 -23.08
C LYS A 233 -18.04 5.32 -23.04
N SER A 234 -16.88 5.69 -23.59
CA SER A 234 -16.24 7.00 -23.35
C SER A 234 -16.30 7.98 -24.53
N ARG A 235 -17.41 8.02 -25.26
CA ARG A 235 -17.62 9.15 -26.21
C ARG A 235 -18.04 10.47 -25.53
N GLU A 236 -18.17 10.50 -24.19
CA GLU A 236 -18.68 11.65 -23.45
C GLU A 236 -17.70 12.30 -22.44
N ASP A 237 -16.54 11.74 -22.18
CA ASP A 237 -15.62 12.30 -21.19
C ASP A 237 -14.53 13.16 -21.85
N LYS A 238 -14.61 14.47 -21.58
CA LYS A 238 -13.63 15.47 -22.00
C LYS A 238 -12.27 15.23 -21.34
N GLU A 239 -11.20 15.37 -22.11
CA GLU A 239 -9.83 15.47 -21.61
C GLU A 239 -9.77 16.54 -20.50
N VAL A 240 -9.28 16.15 -19.34
CA VAL A 240 -8.98 17.06 -18.23
C VAL A 240 -7.47 17.20 -18.20
N GLU A 241 -6.97 18.38 -18.57
CA GLU A 241 -5.57 18.77 -18.31
C GLU A 241 -5.35 18.81 -16.79
N LEU A 242 -4.30 18.13 -16.33
CA LEU A 242 -3.81 18.16 -14.94
C LEU A 242 -2.88 19.36 -14.73
#